data_d976a25b8cacd4682d3c0515e5c7ea77
#
_entry.id   d976a25b8cacd4682d3c0515e5c7ea77
#
_cell.length_a   1.000
_cell.length_b   1.000
_cell.length_c   1.000
_cell.angle_alpha   90.00
_cell.angle_beta   90.00
_cell.angle_gamma   90.00
#
_symmetry.space_group_name_H-M   'P 1'
#
loop_
_entity.id
_entity.type
_entity.pdbx_description
1 polymer ?
#
loop_
_entity_poly.entity_id
_entity_poly.type
_entity_poly.pdbx_seq_one_letter_code
_entity_poly.pdbx_strand_id
1 'polypeptide(L)'
;VLTVQNYAGDFSLPAPQLIYRTIKQVFPSCRIFRESPREEANVERWGSDFTNMVIFCRKTPGDITFRRPVPSDFLRSRARQAFLAPQHEVREQEFLDSDDTDVLAKNRTGKLTKWHQKSAAGHWKIMRSVLPGKIWEQW
;
A
#
# COMPACT_ATOMS: atom_id res chain seq x y z
N VAL A 1 9.15 -2.60 -19.62
CA VAL A 1 9.08 -1.44 -18.69
C VAL A 1 8.59 -1.95 -17.37
N LEU A 2 9.29 -1.60 -16.28
CA LEU A 2 8.92 -1.84 -14.90
C LEU A 2 8.41 -0.53 -14.29
N THR A 3 7.32 -0.58 -13.56
CA THR A 3 6.88 0.53 -12.71
C THR A 3 6.83 0.10 -11.26
N VAL A 4 7.10 1.05 -10.36
CA VAL A 4 6.98 0.88 -8.91
C VAL A 4 6.04 1.96 -8.42
N GLN A 5 4.94 1.55 -7.79
CA GLN A 5 3.94 2.46 -7.23
C GLN A 5 3.91 2.29 -5.72
N ASN A 6 4.00 3.40 -5.00
CA ASN A 6 3.83 3.43 -3.56
C ASN A 6 2.43 3.94 -3.22
N TYR A 7 1.78 3.28 -2.30
CA TYR A 7 0.49 3.68 -1.77
C TYR A 7 0.51 3.55 -0.24
N ALA A 8 0.05 4.58 0.43
CA ALA A 8 -0.16 4.57 1.87
C ALA A 8 -1.64 4.78 2.16
N GLY A 9 -2.25 3.88 2.89
CA GLY A 9 -3.67 3.98 3.19
C GLY A 9 -4.23 2.78 3.91
N ASP A 10 -5.52 2.83 4.16
CA ASP A 10 -6.26 1.76 4.81
C ASP A 10 -6.50 0.61 3.82
N PHE A 11 -5.86 -0.52 4.09
CA PHE A 11 -5.89 -1.69 3.24
C PHE A 11 -7.24 -2.42 3.26
N SER A 12 -8.06 -2.16 4.27
CA SER A 12 -9.43 -2.71 4.37
C SER A 12 -10.44 -1.98 3.47
N LEU A 13 -10.06 -0.82 2.92
CA LEU A 13 -10.94 -0.02 2.07
C LEU A 13 -10.85 -0.45 0.60
N PRO A 14 -11.89 -0.21 -0.21
CA PRO A 14 -11.87 -0.54 -1.64
C PRO A 14 -10.89 0.29 -2.48
N ALA A 15 -10.39 1.41 -1.96
CA ALA A 15 -9.48 2.28 -2.72
C ALA A 15 -8.19 1.58 -3.22
N PRO A 16 -7.45 0.83 -2.40
CA PRO A 16 -6.29 0.09 -2.87
C PRO A 16 -6.63 -0.89 -4.00
N GLN A 17 -7.75 -1.60 -3.88
CA GLN A 17 -8.21 -2.56 -4.89
C GLN A 17 -8.51 -1.86 -6.22
N LEU A 18 -9.23 -0.73 -6.17
CA LEU A 18 -9.56 0.09 -7.33
C LEU A 18 -8.30 0.62 -8.03
N ILE A 19 -7.33 1.12 -7.24
CA ILE A 19 -6.04 1.58 -7.76
C ILE A 19 -5.29 0.44 -8.43
N TYR A 20 -5.21 -0.71 -7.77
CA TYR A 20 -4.51 -1.87 -8.29
C TYR A 20 -5.13 -2.38 -9.59
N ARG A 21 -6.46 -2.54 -9.67
CA ARG A 21 -7.16 -2.92 -10.90
C ARG A 21 -6.88 -1.95 -12.04
N THR A 22 -6.81 -0.65 -11.73
CA THR A 22 -6.48 0.37 -12.73
C THR A 22 -5.06 0.21 -13.25
N ILE A 23 -4.10 -0.08 -12.39
CA ILE A 23 -2.71 -0.35 -12.78
C ILE A 23 -2.64 -1.60 -13.65
N LYS A 24 -3.38 -2.65 -13.32
CA LYS A 24 -3.44 -3.92 -14.04
C LYS A 24 -3.97 -3.79 -15.47
N GLN A 25 -4.77 -2.76 -15.78
CA GLN A 25 -5.18 -2.47 -17.16
C GLN A 25 -3.99 -2.14 -18.08
N VAL A 26 -2.92 -1.62 -17.53
CA VAL A 26 -1.73 -1.22 -18.30
C VAL A 26 -0.57 -2.21 -18.10
N PHE A 27 -0.51 -2.81 -16.92
CA PHE A 27 0.58 -3.70 -16.49
C PHE A 27 0.01 -5.06 -16.08
N PRO A 28 0.04 -6.06 -16.96
CA PRO A 28 -0.61 -7.36 -16.71
C PRO A 28 0.03 -8.17 -15.58
N SER A 29 1.31 -7.93 -15.29
CA SER A 29 2.03 -8.65 -14.24
C SER A 29 2.40 -7.71 -13.12
N CYS A 30 1.86 -7.94 -11.92
CA CYS A 30 2.14 -7.15 -10.73
C CYS A 30 2.36 -8.03 -9.50
N ARG A 31 3.16 -7.55 -8.55
CA ARG A 31 3.31 -8.10 -7.20
C ARG A 31 3.12 -6.98 -6.20
N ILE A 32 2.43 -7.27 -5.10
CA ILE A 32 2.09 -6.31 -4.04
C ILE A 32 2.77 -6.74 -2.76
N PHE A 33 3.38 -5.78 -2.06
CA PHE A 33 4.01 -6.01 -0.77
C PHE A 33 3.54 -4.95 0.23
N ARG A 34 3.30 -5.38 1.46
CA ARG A 34 3.00 -4.51 2.61
C ARG A 34 4.29 -4.25 3.39
N GLU A 35 4.33 -3.13 4.09
CA GLU A 35 5.42 -2.80 5.01
C GLU A 35 5.43 -3.72 6.24
N SER A 36 4.24 -4.10 6.73
CA SER A 36 4.06 -4.98 7.89
C SER A 36 2.94 -5.98 7.62
N PRO A 37 2.93 -7.14 8.29
CA PRO A 37 1.82 -8.07 8.21
C PRO A 37 0.52 -7.42 8.75
N ARG A 38 -0.62 -7.96 8.36
CA ARG A 38 -1.88 -7.55 8.96
C ARG A 38 -1.95 -8.06 10.40
N GLU A 39 -2.25 -7.16 11.31
CA GLU A 39 -2.45 -7.46 12.73
C GLU A 39 -3.87 -7.07 13.12
N GLU A 40 -4.72 -8.04 13.43
CA GLU A 40 -6.11 -7.79 13.79
C GLU A 40 -6.24 -6.91 15.03
N ALA A 41 -5.35 -7.05 16.01
CA ALA A 41 -5.30 -6.19 17.19
C ALA A 41 -5.12 -4.70 16.84
N ASN A 42 -4.34 -4.40 15.79
CA ASN A 42 -4.18 -3.02 15.30
C ASN A 42 -5.46 -2.54 14.60
N VAL A 43 -6.11 -3.41 13.82
CA VAL A 43 -7.38 -3.08 13.17
C VAL A 43 -8.46 -2.80 14.20
N GLU A 44 -8.59 -3.64 15.23
CA GLU A 44 -9.53 -3.44 16.35
C GLU A 44 -9.23 -2.13 17.11
N ARG A 45 -7.97 -1.90 17.44
CA ARG A 45 -7.55 -0.72 18.20
C ARG A 45 -7.77 0.59 17.44
N TRP A 46 -7.44 0.63 16.16
CA TRP A 46 -7.42 1.87 15.36
C TRP A 46 -8.63 2.02 14.46
N GLY A 47 -9.40 0.95 14.27
CA GLY A 47 -10.51 0.89 13.30
C GLY A 47 -10.04 1.04 11.85
N SER A 48 -8.77 0.67 11.59
CA SER A 48 -8.14 0.88 10.29
C SER A 48 -6.96 -0.07 10.11
N ASP A 49 -6.83 -0.66 8.93
CA ASP A 49 -5.65 -1.42 8.51
C ASP A 49 -4.70 -0.53 7.69
N PHE A 50 -4.33 0.62 8.26
CA PHE A 50 -3.44 1.56 7.58
C PHE A 50 -2.02 0.98 7.46
N THR A 51 -1.52 0.90 6.23
CA THR A 51 -0.16 0.43 5.94
C THR A 51 0.40 1.10 4.69
N ASN A 52 1.72 1.07 4.56
CA ASN A 52 2.37 1.34 3.30
C ASN A 52 2.40 0.07 2.45
N MET A 53 2.17 0.22 1.17
CA MET A 53 2.34 -0.85 0.20
C MET A 53 3.19 -0.40 -0.97
N VAL A 54 3.85 -1.36 -1.58
CA VAL A 54 4.60 -1.18 -2.82
C VAL A 54 4.08 -2.16 -3.85
N ILE A 55 3.72 -1.65 -5.02
CA ILE A 55 3.25 -2.43 -6.15
C ILE A 55 4.32 -2.40 -7.24
N PHE A 56 4.91 -3.55 -7.53
CA PHE A 56 5.87 -3.72 -8.62
C PHE A 56 5.14 -4.28 -9.83
N CYS A 57 5.19 -3.59 -10.95
CA CYS A 57 4.50 -4.04 -12.17
C CYS A 57 5.41 -3.99 -13.39
N ARG A 58 5.19 -4.94 -14.31
CA ARG A 58 5.84 -4.96 -15.63
C ARG A 58 4.81 -4.97 -16.74
N LYS A 59 5.15 -4.30 -17.85
CA LYS A 59 4.26 -4.17 -19.01
C LYS A 59 4.17 -5.44 -19.86
N THR A 60 5.16 -6.30 -19.81
CA THR A 60 5.14 -7.59 -20.49
C THR A 60 4.67 -8.67 -19.51
N PRO A 61 3.84 -9.63 -19.95
CA PRO A 61 3.47 -10.77 -19.13
C PRO A 61 4.70 -11.55 -18.65
N GLY A 62 4.60 -12.20 -17.50
CA GLY A 62 5.62 -13.03 -16.91
C GLY A 62 5.94 -12.67 -15.46
N ASP A 63 6.68 -13.54 -14.79
CA ASP A 63 6.99 -13.41 -13.39
C ASP A 63 7.93 -12.23 -13.11
N ILE A 64 7.70 -11.58 -11.96
CA ILE A 64 8.60 -10.57 -11.41
C ILE A 64 9.44 -11.25 -10.34
N THR A 65 10.74 -11.33 -10.60
CA THR A 65 11.71 -11.89 -9.66
C THR A 65 12.61 -10.80 -9.11
N PHE A 66 12.96 -10.92 -7.83
CA PHE A 66 13.89 -10.00 -7.17
C PHE A 66 15.21 -10.75 -6.92
N ARG A 67 16.33 -10.12 -7.27
CA ARG A 67 17.63 -10.61 -6.84
C ARG A 67 17.81 -10.38 -5.34
N ARG A 68 18.64 -11.16 -4.70
CA ARG A 68 19.02 -10.90 -3.31
C ARG A 68 19.81 -9.59 -3.22
N PRO A 69 19.52 -8.74 -2.22
CA PRO A 69 20.32 -7.56 -1.98
C PRO A 69 21.78 -7.91 -1.67
N VAL A 70 22.69 -7.07 -2.12
CA VAL A 70 24.12 -7.13 -1.78
C VAL A 70 24.51 -5.92 -0.91
N PRO A 71 25.62 -5.95 -0.18
CA PRO A 71 26.01 -4.88 0.75
C PRO A 71 26.02 -3.46 0.12
N SER A 72 26.41 -3.35 -1.15
CA SER A 72 26.41 -2.08 -1.88
C SER A 72 25.01 -1.47 -2.06
N ASP A 73 23.95 -2.29 -2.09
CA ASP A 73 22.59 -1.81 -2.27
C ASP A 73 22.09 -1.05 -1.03
N PHE A 74 22.66 -1.34 0.13
CA PHE A 74 22.23 -0.75 1.39
C PHE A 74 22.71 0.69 1.60
N LEU A 75 23.71 1.14 0.86
CA LEU A 75 24.26 2.50 0.95
C LEU A 75 24.56 2.93 2.40
N ARG A 76 25.04 2.00 3.24
CA ARG A 76 25.28 2.18 4.69
C ARG A 76 24.04 2.60 5.49
N SER A 77 22.84 2.45 4.96
CA SER A 77 21.58 2.81 5.63
C SER A 77 20.97 1.60 6.35
N ARG A 78 20.72 1.71 7.66
CA ARG A 78 20.02 0.68 8.43
C ARG A 78 18.58 0.49 7.96
N ALA A 79 17.89 1.55 7.58
CA ALA A 79 16.54 1.47 7.03
C ALA A 79 16.52 0.66 5.72
N ARG A 80 17.49 0.89 4.83
CA ARG A 80 17.60 0.07 3.61
C ARG A 80 17.91 -1.38 3.91
N GLN A 81 18.72 -1.68 4.91
CA GLN A 81 18.99 -3.06 5.33
C GLN A 81 17.72 -3.78 5.80
N ALA A 82 16.85 -3.08 6.50
CA ALA A 82 15.61 -3.63 7.02
C ALA A 82 14.51 -3.79 5.94
N PHE A 83 14.41 -2.86 5.00
CA PHE A 83 13.22 -2.74 4.13
C PHE A 83 13.50 -2.87 2.62
N LEU A 84 14.76 -3.01 2.19
CA LEU A 84 15.07 -3.08 0.76
C LEU A 84 14.53 -4.34 0.10
N ALA A 85 14.58 -5.49 0.79
CA ALA A 85 13.99 -6.72 0.31
C ALA A 85 12.47 -6.69 0.58
N PRO A 86 11.61 -6.78 -0.45
CA PRO A 86 10.17 -6.79 -0.25
C PRO A 86 9.76 -7.99 0.62
N GLN A 87 8.96 -7.72 1.66
CA GLN A 87 8.41 -8.72 2.57
C GLN A 87 6.89 -8.58 2.59
N HIS A 88 6.20 -9.53 3.20
CA HIS A 88 4.75 -9.50 3.37
C HIS A 88 3.99 -9.34 2.04
N GLU A 89 4.27 -10.23 1.09
CA GLU A 89 3.56 -10.26 -0.18
C GLU A 89 2.08 -10.53 0.03
N VAL A 90 1.25 -9.76 -0.65
CA VAL A 90 -0.21 -9.92 -0.67
C VAL A 90 -0.60 -10.60 -1.97
N ARG A 91 -1.24 -11.75 -1.88
CA ARG A 91 -1.72 -12.46 -3.07
C ARG A 91 -2.92 -11.74 -3.67
N GLU A 92 -2.98 -11.72 -4.99
CA GLU A 92 -4.05 -11.05 -5.71
C GLU A 92 -5.44 -11.56 -5.30
N GLN A 93 -5.58 -12.87 -5.09
CA GLN A 93 -6.82 -13.52 -4.68
C GLN A 93 -7.28 -13.15 -3.25
N GLU A 94 -6.34 -12.78 -2.38
CA GLU A 94 -6.63 -12.34 -1.01
C GLU A 94 -6.98 -10.85 -0.95
N PHE A 95 -6.63 -10.12 -2.00
CA PHE A 95 -6.70 -8.67 -2.04
C PHE A 95 -7.87 -8.16 -2.88
N LEU A 96 -8.15 -8.80 -4.01
CA LEU A 96 -9.21 -8.37 -4.91
C LEU A 96 -10.53 -9.07 -4.59
N ASP A 97 -11.58 -8.27 -4.51
CA ASP A 97 -12.94 -8.78 -4.60
C ASP A 97 -13.21 -9.23 -6.06
N SER A 98 -13.57 -10.50 -6.24
CA SER A 98 -13.82 -11.09 -7.56
C SER A 98 -14.98 -10.45 -8.29
N ASP A 99 -15.95 -9.92 -7.56
CA ASP A 99 -17.19 -9.39 -8.12
C ASP A 99 -17.09 -7.92 -8.54
N ASP A 100 -16.05 -7.22 -8.05
CA ASP A 100 -15.82 -5.81 -8.38
C ASP A 100 -14.81 -5.67 -9.52
N THR A 101 -15.28 -5.23 -10.68
CA THR A 101 -14.48 -4.97 -11.88
C THR A 101 -14.18 -3.48 -12.11
N ASP A 102 -14.54 -2.62 -11.17
CA ASP A 102 -14.40 -1.16 -11.33
C ASP A 102 -12.93 -0.76 -11.47
N VAL A 103 -12.69 0.22 -12.34
CA VAL A 103 -11.39 0.86 -12.56
C VAL A 103 -11.53 2.37 -12.53
N LEU A 104 -10.44 3.08 -12.25
CA LEU A 104 -10.43 4.54 -12.28
C LEU A 104 -10.50 5.05 -13.70
N ALA A 105 -11.42 5.96 -13.92
CA ALA A 105 -11.51 6.75 -15.14
C ALA A 105 -11.41 8.24 -14.80
N LYS A 106 -10.88 9.04 -15.74
CA LYS A 106 -10.63 10.47 -15.56
C LYS A 106 -11.86 11.24 -15.05
N ASN A 107 -13.05 10.81 -15.42
CA ASN A 107 -14.34 11.45 -15.04
C ASN A 107 -15.04 10.77 -13.85
N ARG A 108 -14.42 9.78 -13.20
CA ARG A 108 -15.02 9.00 -12.10
C ARG A 108 -14.09 8.83 -10.90
N THR A 109 -13.36 9.88 -10.54
CA THR A 109 -12.41 9.86 -9.41
C THR A 109 -13.06 10.16 -8.06
N GLY A 110 -14.33 10.59 -8.03
CA GLY A 110 -15.03 10.97 -6.80
C GLY A 110 -15.13 9.85 -5.76
N LYS A 111 -15.18 8.59 -6.19
CA LYS A 111 -15.14 7.43 -5.27
C LYS A 111 -13.86 7.40 -4.44
N LEU A 112 -12.70 7.72 -5.05
CA LEU A 112 -11.42 7.79 -4.35
C LEU A 112 -11.42 8.84 -3.25
N THR A 113 -11.98 10.02 -3.50
CA THR A 113 -12.00 11.10 -2.52
C THR A 113 -12.62 10.65 -1.19
N LYS A 114 -13.76 9.94 -1.25
CA LYS A 114 -14.43 9.40 -0.07
C LYS A 114 -13.56 8.40 0.70
N TRP A 115 -12.88 7.49 -0.02
CA TRP A 115 -12.03 6.47 0.58
C TRP A 115 -10.74 7.07 1.14
N HIS A 116 -10.16 8.06 0.44
CA HIS A 116 -9.01 8.81 0.94
C HIS A 116 -9.31 9.57 2.23
N GLN A 117 -10.49 10.18 2.35
CA GLN A 117 -10.91 10.85 3.59
C GLN A 117 -10.94 9.87 4.77
N LYS A 118 -11.52 8.67 4.58
CA LYS A 118 -11.55 7.62 5.62
C LYS A 118 -10.14 7.16 5.98
N SER A 119 -9.29 6.90 4.99
CA SER A 119 -7.90 6.49 5.19
C SER A 119 -7.10 7.58 5.92
N ALA A 120 -7.24 8.83 5.52
CA ALA A 120 -6.58 9.95 6.18
C ALA A 120 -7.03 10.12 7.64
N ALA A 121 -8.32 9.94 7.92
CA ALA A 121 -8.85 9.99 9.28
C ALA A 121 -8.28 8.85 10.16
N GLY A 122 -8.17 7.64 9.63
CA GLY A 122 -7.52 6.51 10.30
C GLY A 122 -6.04 6.78 10.59
N HIS A 123 -5.31 7.23 9.59
CA HIS A 123 -3.90 7.62 9.74
C HIS A 123 -3.72 8.71 10.80
N TRP A 124 -4.58 9.73 10.77
CA TRP A 124 -4.54 10.81 11.75
C TRP A 124 -4.71 10.31 13.19
N LYS A 125 -5.60 9.35 13.43
CA LYS A 125 -5.75 8.73 14.75
C LYS A 125 -4.45 8.05 15.20
N ILE A 126 -3.81 7.31 14.31
CA ILE A 126 -2.53 6.64 14.59
C ILE A 126 -1.46 7.68 14.92
N MET A 127 -1.30 8.70 14.09
CA MET A 127 -0.31 9.76 14.30
C MET A 127 -0.51 10.48 15.63
N ARG A 128 -1.74 10.79 16.01
CA ARG A 128 -2.05 11.42 17.30
C ARG A 128 -1.71 10.55 18.50
N SER A 129 -1.70 9.23 18.35
CA SER A 129 -1.33 8.31 19.43
C SER A 129 0.17 8.15 19.61
N VAL A 130 0.95 8.39 18.57
CA VAL A 130 2.42 8.23 18.58
C VAL A 130 3.11 9.47 19.12
N LEU A 131 2.55 10.66 18.90
CA LEU A 131 3.15 11.92 19.35
C LEU A 131 2.44 12.45 20.59
N PRO A 132 3.19 13.04 21.55
CA PRO A 132 2.61 13.63 22.76
C PRO A 132 1.54 14.68 22.45
N GLY A 133 0.44 14.69 23.21
CA GLY A 133 -0.70 15.60 23.01
C GLY A 133 -0.31 17.07 22.90
N LYS A 134 0.67 17.52 23.68
CA LYS A 134 1.20 18.89 23.64
C LYS A 134 1.69 19.36 22.28
N ILE A 135 2.12 18.44 21.41
CA ILE A 135 2.55 18.79 20.05
C ILE A 135 1.35 19.23 19.20
N TRP A 136 0.17 18.63 19.45
CA TRP A 136 -1.05 18.93 18.70
C TRP A 136 -1.82 20.16 19.19
N GLU A 137 -1.51 20.63 20.41
CA GLU A 137 -2.16 21.80 21.02
C GLU A 137 -1.53 23.13 20.60
N GLN A 138 -0.38 23.07 19.90
CA GLN A 138 0.38 24.25 19.48
C GLN A 138 0.18 24.63 17.99
N TRP A 139 -0.76 23.97 17.31
CA TRP A 139 -1.06 24.22 15.90
C TRP A 139 -2.48 24.73 15.69
#